data_9f3dfafa8334c9176292e3f62a0c007f
#
_entry.id   9f3dfafa8334c9176292e3f62a0c007f
#
_cell.length_a   1.000
_cell.length_b   1.000
_cell.length_c   1.000
_cell.angle_alpha   90.00
_cell.angle_beta   90.00
_cell.angle_gamma   90.00
#
_symmetry.space_group_name_H-M   'P 1'
#
loop_
_entity.id
_entity.type
_entity.pdbx_description
1 polymer ?
#
loop_
_entity_poly.entity_id
_entity_poly.type
_entity_poly.pdbx_seq_one_letter_code
_entity_poly.pdbx_strand_id
1 'polypeptide(L)'
;MLETIGVAHLEDLVAHVPEKLRATAAINLASSMDEAEVAAEVTALAARNSGALDFVSFLGGGYYRHYVPAAVRAITARAEFATSYTPYQAEASQGTTQMIFEFQTLITQLTGLEVANASMYDGASAAAEAVLMARRILPKRGVVAISRTLWPDYCATIRTYLSALTDIDLVEVPFDLATGATDLAALERLAGDRLLCTVTGYPNAFGVIEPLGRIVEVTHRAGAISISVTAEALALGLLKPPGALGADIAVGEGQSFGMAVEFGGPGLGFIAARAQNVRQMPGRLVGQTHDPDGRRGFCLTLAAREQHIRRERATSNICTNHSLCALAATAYLALMGRRGLRELAAHNVALAHDALAALEGAGIRPRFSAPFFNEFVVSIDNPGASRAAAERRGVLAGLALAPDYPELRGGLLVSVTEMNHRIHFTRLVEALRGQG
;
A
#
# COMPACT_ATOMS: atom_id res chain seq x y z
N MET A 1 -46.35 -23.62 -5.76
CA MET A 1 -45.69 -23.42 -4.44
C MET A 1 -46.69 -23.09 -3.34
N LEU A 2 -47.51 -22.04 -3.45
CA LEU A 2 -48.50 -21.71 -2.38
C LEU A 2 -49.48 -22.86 -2.12
N GLU A 3 -50.00 -23.49 -3.19
CA GLU A 3 -50.87 -24.64 -3.10
C GLU A 3 -50.24 -25.83 -2.36
N THR A 4 -48.94 -26.10 -2.62
CA THR A 4 -48.19 -27.16 -1.94
C THR A 4 -47.97 -26.86 -0.45
N ILE A 5 -47.88 -25.56 -0.08
CA ILE A 5 -47.76 -25.11 1.31
C ILE A 5 -49.15 -25.06 1.99
N GLY A 6 -50.22 -25.02 1.23
CA GLY A 6 -51.59 -24.96 1.71
C GLY A 6 -52.11 -23.57 2.05
N VAL A 7 -51.56 -22.52 1.39
CA VAL A 7 -51.99 -21.13 1.56
C VAL A 7 -52.46 -20.54 0.22
N ALA A 8 -53.38 -19.57 0.26
CA ALA A 8 -53.94 -18.93 -0.94
C ALA A 8 -53.05 -17.78 -1.42
N HIS A 9 -52.48 -17.00 -0.50
CA HIS A 9 -51.73 -15.79 -0.81
C HIS A 9 -50.38 -15.81 -0.09
N LEU A 10 -49.43 -15.03 -0.56
CA LEU A 10 -48.10 -14.88 0.04
C LEU A 10 -48.19 -14.27 1.45
N GLU A 11 -49.14 -13.37 1.66
CA GLU A 11 -49.43 -12.70 2.93
C GLU A 11 -49.87 -13.68 4.03
N ASP A 12 -50.45 -14.82 3.66
CA ASP A 12 -50.85 -15.87 4.61
C ASP A 12 -49.63 -16.49 5.30
N LEU A 13 -48.47 -16.51 4.65
CA LEU A 13 -47.22 -17.02 5.22
C LEU A 13 -46.72 -16.19 6.41
N VAL A 14 -47.06 -14.92 6.44
CA VAL A 14 -46.65 -13.95 7.47
C VAL A 14 -47.85 -13.50 8.35
N ALA A 15 -49.01 -14.18 8.26
CA ALA A 15 -50.21 -13.85 9.03
C ALA A 15 -49.98 -13.91 10.56
N HIS A 16 -49.04 -14.70 11.02
CA HIS A 16 -48.60 -14.77 12.42
C HIS A 16 -47.90 -13.52 12.94
N VAL A 17 -47.42 -12.64 12.04
CA VAL A 17 -46.80 -11.35 12.40
C VAL A 17 -47.94 -10.34 12.63
N PRO A 18 -48.01 -9.62 13.76
CA PRO A 18 -49.04 -8.62 14.03
C PRO A 18 -49.15 -7.59 12.90
N GLU A 19 -50.41 -7.29 12.52
CA GLU A 19 -50.70 -6.37 11.42
C GLU A 19 -50.01 -5.01 11.55
N LYS A 20 -49.95 -4.46 12.77
CA LYS A 20 -49.27 -3.19 13.05
C LYS A 20 -47.79 -3.24 12.65
N LEU A 21 -47.11 -4.36 12.86
CA LEU A 21 -45.69 -4.53 12.45
C LEU A 21 -45.57 -4.69 10.93
N ARG A 22 -46.49 -5.44 10.31
CA ARG A 22 -46.49 -5.61 8.86
C ARG A 22 -46.77 -4.28 8.12
N ALA A 23 -47.67 -3.47 8.64
CA ALA A 23 -47.96 -2.14 8.07
C ALA A 23 -46.79 -1.15 8.18
N THR A 24 -45.96 -1.25 9.25
CA THR A 24 -44.76 -0.41 9.45
C THR A 24 -43.56 -0.95 8.70
N ALA A 25 -43.57 -2.18 8.25
CA ALA A 25 -42.50 -2.81 7.51
C ALA A 25 -42.54 -2.56 5.99
N ALA A 26 -43.40 -1.65 5.54
CA ALA A 26 -43.45 -1.26 4.14
C ALA A 26 -42.10 -0.65 3.70
N ILE A 27 -41.45 -1.33 2.78
CA ILE A 27 -40.19 -0.84 2.19
C ILE A 27 -40.53 0.06 1.03
N ASN A 28 -40.27 1.36 1.17
CA ASN A 28 -40.46 2.34 0.12
C ASN A 28 -39.27 2.35 -0.82
N LEU A 29 -39.24 1.42 -1.76
CA LEU A 29 -38.26 1.35 -2.82
C LEU A 29 -38.80 1.95 -4.11
N ALA A 30 -37.92 2.51 -4.92
CA ALA A 30 -38.23 2.85 -6.30
C ALA A 30 -38.69 1.60 -7.09
N SER A 31 -39.41 1.80 -8.19
CA SER A 31 -39.76 0.71 -9.09
C SER A 31 -38.51 -0.04 -9.58
N SER A 32 -38.67 -1.33 -9.83
CA SER A 32 -37.60 -2.12 -10.44
C SER A 32 -37.29 -1.58 -11.84
N MET A 33 -36.02 -1.58 -12.17
CA MET A 33 -35.47 -1.24 -13.48
C MET A 33 -35.09 -2.52 -14.22
N ASP A 34 -35.18 -2.52 -15.54
CA ASP A 34 -34.62 -3.58 -16.35
C ASP A 34 -33.07 -3.44 -16.49
N GLU A 35 -32.42 -4.43 -17.07
CA GLU A 35 -30.96 -4.43 -17.21
C GLU A 35 -30.43 -3.25 -18.05
N ALA A 36 -31.17 -2.85 -19.10
CA ALA A 36 -30.76 -1.75 -19.96
C ALA A 36 -30.89 -0.40 -19.24
N GLU A 37 -31.96 -0.21 -18.46
CA GLU A 37 -32.17 0.97 -17.63
C GLU A 37 -31.10 1.10 -16.55
N VAL A 38 -30.79 0.01 -15.85
CA VAL A 38 -29.71 -0.02 -14.84
C VAL A 38 -28.35 0.30 -15.49
N ALA A 39 -28.05 -0.31 -16.64
CA ALA A 39 -26.80 -0.06 -17.35
C ALA A 39 -26.68 1.41 -17.78
N ALA A 40 -27.78 2.02 -18.29
CA ALA A 40 -27.80 3.41 -18.69
C ALA A 40 -27.59 4.35 -17.49
N GLU A 41 -28.27 4.11 -16.36
CA GLU A 41 -28.16 4.93 -15.16
C GLU A 41 -26.76 4.84 -14.55
N VAL A 42 -26.21 3.62 -14.38
CA VAL A 42 -24.87 3.42 -13.84
C VAL A 42 -23.81 4.04 -14.75
N THR A 43 -23.98 3.94 -16.09
CA THR A 43 -23.09 4.58 -17.06
C THR A 43 -23.14 6.11 -16.92
N ALA A 44 -24.33 6.69 -16.77
CA ALA A 44 -24.50 8.12 -16.57
C ALA A 44 -23.86 8.60 -15.25
N LEU A 45 -23.97 7.83 -14.17
CA LEU A 45 -23.29 8.10 -12.91
C LEU A 45 -21.77 8.01 -13.06
N ALA A 46 -21.26 6.97 -13.72
CA ALA A 46 -19.85 6.78 -13.98
C ALA A 46 -19.25 7.92 -14.82
N ALA A 47 -19.99 8.44 -15.80
CA ALA A 47 -19.57 9.55 -16.65
C ALA A 47 -19.42 10.89 -15.90
N ARG A 48 -19.87 11.00 -14.66
CA ARG A 48 -19.64 12.17 -13.80
C ARG A 48 -18.27 12.16 -13.14
N ASN A 49 -17.55 11.05 -13.18
CA ASN A 49 -16.19 10.94 -12.68
C ASN A 49 -15.19 11.37 -13.76
N SER A 50 -14.11 12.01 -13.33
CA SER A 50 -12.97 12.29 -14.19
C SER A 50 -11.95 11.17 -14.05
N GLY A 51 -11.72 10.44 -15.12
CA GLY A 51 -10.84 9.29 -15.14
C GLY A 51 -9.37 9.65 -15.42
N ALA A 52 -8.50 8.67 -15.27
CA ALA A 52 -7.06 8.83 -15.52
C ALA A 52 -6.72 9.13 -17.00
N LEU A 53 -7.66 8.97 -17.93
CA LEU A 53 -7.49 9.31 -19.34
C LEU A 53 -7.87 10.77 -19.64
N ASP A 54 -8.59 11.43 -18.75
CA ASP A 54 -9.06 12.80 -18.94
C ASP A 54 -7.97 13.82 -18.58
N PHE A 55 -6.98 13.41 -17.81
CA PHE A 55 -5.92 14.27 -17.30
C PHE A 55 -4.52 13.71 -17.57
N VAL A 56 -3.57 14.63 -17.78
CA VAL A 56 -2.16 14.33 -17.56
C VAL A 56 -1.90 14.41 -16.05
N SER A 57 -1.57 13.28 -15.44
CA SER A 57 -1.43 13.19 -13.99
C SER A 57 0.02 13.07 -13.54
N PHE A 58 0.37 13.87 -12.53
CA PHE A 58 1.60 13.81 -11.74
C PHE A 58 1.28 13.58 -10.26
N LEU A 59 0.14 12.95 -9.99
CA LEU A 59 -0.24 12.52 -8.64
C LEU A 59 0.52 11.25 -8.25
N GLY A 60 0.83 11.16 -6.97
CA GLY A 60 1.47 10.04 -6.30
C GLY A 60 1.12 10.04 -4.82
N GLY A 61 2.13 10.04 -3.95
CA GLY A 61 1.92 10.15 -2.50
C GLY A 61 1.45 8.85 -1.85
N GLY A 62 1.86 7.71 -2.40
CA GLY A 62 1.58 6.39 -1.83
C GLY A 62 0.78 5.46 -2.76
N TYR A 63 0.12 6.00 -3.78
CA TYR A 63 -0.54 5.26 -4.86
C TYR A 63 -0.10 5.82 -6.21
N TYR A 64 0.29 4.94 -7.15
CA TYR A 64 0.96 5.34 -8.37
C TYR A 64 0.29 4.74 -9.60
N ARG A 65 0.16 5.56 -10.65
CA ARG A 65 -0.39 5.11 -11.92
C ARG A 65 0.69 4.45 -12.74
N HIS A 66 0.69 3.12 -12.82
CA HIS A 66 1.55 2.32 -13.66
C HIS A 66 0.78 1.60 -14.76
N TYR A 67 1.50 1.14 -15.78
CA TYR A 67 0.90 0.30 -16.83
C TYR A 67 0.62 -1.11 -16.29
N VAL A 68 -0.63 -1.55 -16.44
CA VAL A 68 -1.06 -2.90 -16.08
C VAL A 68 -1.12 -3.77 -17.34
N PRO A 69 -0.21 -4.74 -17.53
CA PRO A 69 -0.22 -5.65 -18.68
C PRO A 69 -1.53 -6.43 -18.79
N ALA A 70 -2.05 -6.60 -20.01
CA ALA A 70 -3.29 -7.34 -20.28
C ALA A 70 -3.28 -8.77 -19.72
N ALA A 71 -2.11 -9.42 -19.69
CA ALA A 71 -1.95 -10.76 -19.13
C ALA A 71 -2.31 -10.83 -17.64
N VAL A 72 -2.00 -9.79 -16.86
CA VAL A 72 -2.37 -9.73 -15.44
C VAL A 72 -3.89 -9.78 -15.28
N ARG A 73 -4.62 -8.93 -16.04
CA ARG A 73 -6.09 -8.93 -16.04
C ARG A 73 -6.68 -10.24 -16.48
N ALA A 74 -6.12 -10.86 -17.52
CA ALA A 74 -6.58 -12.16 -18.02
C ALA A 74 -6.43 -13.28 -16.98
N ILE A 75 -5.35 -13.26 -16.18
CA ILE A 75 -5.10 -14.25 -15.13
C ILE A 75 -6.03 -14.01 -13.93
N THR A 76 -6.18 -12.75 -13.47
CA THR A 76 -7.03 -12.44 -12.32
C THR A 76 -8.52 -12.63 -12.59
N ALA A 77 -8.95 -12.57 -13.85
CA ALA A 77 -10.34 -12.82 -14.27
C ALA A 77 -10.71 -14.32 -14.36
N ARG A 78 -9.74 -15.24 -14.20
CA ARG A 78 -10.05 -16.67 -14.24
C ARG A 78 -10.88 -17.09 -13.04
N ALA A 79 -11.96 -17.85 -13.30
CA ALA A 79 -12.92 -18.25 -12.27
C ALA A 79 -12.27 -19.04 -11.12
N GLU A 80 -11.23 -19.83 -11.41
CA GLU A 80 -10.51 -20.63 -10.43
C GLU A 80 -9.86 -19.77 -9.31
N PHE A 81 -9.49 -18.54 -9.62
CA PHE A 81 -8.94 -17.58 -8.65
C PHE A 81 -9.98 -16.57 -8.19
N ALA A 82 -10.81 -16.02 -9.09
CA ALA A 82 -11.77 -14.97 -8.76
C ALA A 82 -12.86 -15.44 -7.78
N THR A 83 -13.23 -16.71 -7.79
CA THR A 83 -14.19 -17.29 -6.86
C THR A 83 -13.55 -17.89 -5.61
N SER A 84 -12.23 -17.94 -5.53
CA SER A 84 -11.49 -18.47 -4.38
C SER A 84 -11.57 -17.52 -3.19
N TYR A 85 -11.75 -18.09 -1.99
CA TYR A 85 -11.64 -17.34 -0.73
C TYR A 85 -10.40 -17.79 0.04
N THR A 86 -10.55 -18.34 1.23
CA THR A 86 -9.39 -18.82 1.99
C THR A 86 -9.11 -20.29 1.68
N PRO A 87 -7.89 -20.69 1.32
CA PRO A 87 -7.55 -22.06 0.97
C PRO A 87 -7.35 -22.94 2.23
N TYR A 88 -8.39 -23.09 3.07
CA TYR A 88 -8.30 -23.93 4.27
C TYR A 88 -8.07 -25.41 3.98
N GLN A 89 -8.66 -25.91 2.89
CA GLN A 89 -8.46 -27.28 2.44
C GLN A 89 -7.34 -27.29 1.40
N ALA A 90 -6.12 -27.53 1.84
CA ALA A 90 -4.94 -27.50 1.00
C ALA A 90 -5.05 -28.49 -0.18
N GLU A 91 -5.61 -29.67 0.03
CA GLU A 91 -5.84 -30.71 -0.98
C GLU A 91 -6.71 -30.25 -2.15
N ALA A 92 -7.68 -29.36 -1.90
CA ALA A 92 -8.57 -28.80 -2.92
C ALA A 92 -8.05 -27.48 -3.53
N SER A 93 -7.06 -26.85 -2.90
CA SER A 93 -6.62 -25.47 -3.20
C SER A 93 -5.13 -25.36 -3.50
N GLN A 94 -4.54 -26.41 -4.09
CA GLN A 94 -3.08 -26.43 -4.36
C GLN A 94 -2.62 -25.28 -5.27
N GLY A 95 -3.39 -24.92 -6.30
CA GLY A 95 -3.06 -23.78 -7.16
C GLY A 95 -3.02 -22.45 -6.43
N THR A 96 -4.01 -22.19 -5.56
CA THR A 96 -4.07 -20.97 -4.74
C THR A 96 -2.95 -20.93 -3.69
N THR A 97 -2.68 -22.03 -3.00
CA THR A 97 -1.60 -22.10 -2.00
C THR A 97 -0.22 -21.99 -2.65
N GLN A 98 -0.02 -22.59 -3.82
CA GLN A 98 1.20 -22.41 -4.59
C GLN A 98 1.41 -20.95 -5.00
N MET A 99 0.39 -20.30 -5.53
CA MET A 99 0.45 -18.87 -5.90
C MET A 99 0.83 -17.99 -4.71
N ILE A 100 0.23 -18.23 -3.54
CA ILE A 100 0.57 -17.49 -2.31
C ILE A 100 2.04 -17.74 -1.92
N PHE A 101 2.51 -18.98 -2.01
CA PHE A 101 3.91 -19.31 -1.73
C PHE A 101 4.87 -18.60 -2.70
N GLU A 102 4.51 -18.50 -3.98
CA GLU A 102 5.27 -17.75 -4.98
C GLU A 102 5.27 -16.26 -4.68
N PHE A 103 4.13 -15.67 -4.30
CA PHE A 103 4.06 -14.28 -3.82
C PHE A 103 5.02 -14.04 -2.65
N GLN A 104 4.97 -14.89 -1.61
CA GLN A 104 5.88 -14.80 -0.46
C GLN A 104 7.35 -14.82 -0.91
N THR A 105 7.68 -15.72 -1.84
CA THR A 105 9.04 -15.84 -2.37
C THR A 105 9.47 -14.57 -3.12
N LEU A 106 8.61 -13.99 -3.94
CA LEU A 106 8.90 -12.75 -4.66
C LEU A 106 9.13 -11.58 -3.70
N ILE A 107 8.30 -11.46 -2.65
CA ILE A 107 8.47 -10.42 -1.63
C ILE A 107 9.79 -10.61 -0.85
N THR A 108 10.16 -11.85 -0.50
CA THR A 108 11.47 -12.09 0.17
C THR A 108 12.64 -11.69 -0.74
N GLN A 109 12.57 -11.96 -2.04
CA GLN A 109 13.61 -11.58 -2.99
C GLN A 109 13.73 -10.05 -3.15
N LEU A 110 12.60 -9.35 -3.20
CA LEU A 110 12.57 -7.89 -3.32
C LEU A 110 13.06 -7.18 -2.06
N THR A 111 12.67 -7.68 -0.89
CA THR A 111 13.02 -7.05 0.39
C THR A 111 14.37 -7.49 0.94
N GLY A 112 14.92 -8.62 0.45
CA GLY A 112 16.17 -9.22 0.97
C GLY A 112 16.03 -9.78 2.38
N LEU A 113 14.80 -10.13 2.80
CA LEU A 113 14.46 -10.77 4.06
C LEU A 113 14.03 -12.22 3.84
N GLU A 114 14.10 -13.06 4.88
CA GLU A 114 14.02 -14.51 4.69
C GLU A 114 12.57 -15.03 4.65
N VAL A 115 11.61 -14.32 5.24
CA VAL A 115 10.20 -14.77 5.34
C VAL A 115 9.26 -13.64 5.01
N ALA A 116 8.21 -13.92 4.21
CA ALA A 116 7.10 -13.01 3.96
C ALA A 116 5.76 -13.74 4.16
N ASN A 117 4.70 -13.00 4.49
CA ASN A 117 3.36 -13.55 4.65
C ASN A 117 2.57 -13.59 3.32
N ALA A 118 1.36 -14.16 3.39
CA ALA A 118 0.46 -14.31 2.25
C ALA A 118 -0.09 -12.99 1.66
N SER A 119 0.10 -11.89 2.27
CA SER A 119 -0.19 -10.47 2.09
C SER A 119 -0.92 -9.86 3.28
N MET A 120 -0.91 -8.54 3.32
CA MET A 120 -1.69 -7.69 4.22
C MET A 120 -2.80 -6.99 3.42
N TYR A 121 -3.62 -6.16 4.08
CA TYR A 121 -4.70 -5.43 3.40
C TYR A 121 -4.14 -4.28 2.56
N ASP A 122 -3.26 -3.48 3.14
CA ASP A 122 -2.56 -2.37 2.51
C ASP A 122 -1.23 -2.08 3.23
N GLY A 123 -0.44 -1.16 2.68
CA GLY A 123 0.85 -0.80 3.24
C GLY A 123 0.75 -0.14 4.61
N ALA A 124 -0.28 0.66 4.88
CA ALA A 124 -0.45 1.37 6.14
C ALA A 124 -0.79 0.39 7.29
N SER A 125 -1.71 -0.55 7.05
CA SER A 125 -2.01 -1.61 8.02
C SER A 125 -0.81 -2.55 8.23
N ALA A 126 -0.04 -2.82 7.17
CA ALA A 126 1.19 -3.59 7.27
C ALA A 126 2.24 -2.89 8.16
N ALA A 127 2.38 -1.55 8.04
CA ALA A 127 3.27 -0.76 8.88
C ALA A 127 2.83 -0.77 10.35
N ALA A 128 1.54 -0.62 10.63
CA ALA A 128 0.99 -0.70 11.98
C ALA A 128 1.21 -2.10 12.62
N GLU A 129 0.95 -3.16 11.88
CA GLU A 129 1.21 -4.53 12.32
C GLU A 129 2.71 -4.84 12.50
N ALA A 130 3.59 -4.20 11.74
CA ALA A 130 5.04 -4.32 11.95
C ALA A 130 5.46 -3.70 13.30
N VAL A 131 4.87 -2.58 13.70
CA VAL A 131 5.10 -1.99 15.04
C VAL A 131 4.58 -2.92 16.13
N LEU A 132 3.38 -3.48 15.98
CA LEU A 132 2.86 -4.49 16.91
C LEU A 132 3.71 -5.77 16.95
N MET A 133 4.29 -6.16 15.81
CA MET A 133 5.25 -7.26 15.74
C MET A 133 6.53 -6.94 16.51
N ALA A 134 7.07 -5.72 16.36
CA ALA A 134 8.24 -5.28 17.14
C ALA A 134 7.96 -5.33 18.66
N ARG A 135 6.74 -4.90 19.08
CA ARG A 135 6.33 -4.98 20.50
C ARG A 135 6.27 -6.44 21.01
N ARG A 136 5.84 -7.39 20.18
CA ARG A 136 5.87 -8.81 20.54
C ARG A 136 7.29 -9.37 20.67
N ILE A 137 8.22 -8.85 19.84
CA ILE A 137 9.65 -9.23 19.88
C ILE A 137 10.34 -8.63 21.12
N LEU A 138 10.06 -7.36 21.43
CA LEU A 138 10.70 -6.60 22.52
C LEU A 138 9.66 -6.07 23.53
N PRO A 139 8.96 -6.93 24.30
CA PRO A 139 7.78 -6.55 25.07
C PRO A 139 8.05 -5.62 26.27
N LYS A 140 9.31 -5.37 26.60
CA LYS A 140 9.71 -4.47 27.69
C LYS A 140 10.03 -3.05 27.22
N ARG A 141 9.97 -2.78 25.92
CA ARG A 141 10.28 -1.49 25.31
C ARG A 141 8.99 -0.80 24.83
N GLY A 142 8.97 0.52 24.82
CA GLY A 142 7.73 1.25 24.56
C GLY A 142 7.87 2.52 23.71
N VAL A 143 9.05 2.90 23.25
CA VAL A 143 9.24 4.10 22.40
C VAL A 143 9.28 3.67 20.93
N VAL A 144 8.33 4.14 20.14
CA VAL A 144 8.28 3.99 18.68
C VAL A 144 8.74 5.29 18.06
N ALA A 145 9.92 5.30 17.45
CA ALA A 145 10.45 6.45 16.71
C ALA A 145 9.99 6.37 15.26
N ILE A 146 9.07 7.26 14.87
CA ILE A 146 8.55 7.32 13.51
C ILE A 146 9.12 8.53 12.78
N SER A 147 9.68 8.33 11.59
CA SER A 147 10.15 9.44 10.79
C SER A 147 9.00 10.35 10.37
N ARG A 148 9.18 11.67 10.54
CA ARG A 148 8.23 12.69 10.05
C ARG A 148 8.06 12.65 8.52
N THR A 149 9.00 11.99 7.81
CA THR A 149 8.96 11.77 6.37
C THR A 149 8.18 10.52 5.96
N LEU A 150 7.57 9.78 6.91
CA LEU A 150 6.62 8.72 6.58
C LEU A 150 5.30 9.34 6.11
N TRP A 151 4.58 8.67 5.22
CA TRP A 151 3.30 9.16 4.71
C TRP A 151 2.31 9.45 5.85
N PRO A 152 1.59 10.59 5.82
CA PRO A 152 0.71 11.02 6.91
C PRO A 152 -0.39 10.01 7.25
N ASP A 153 -0.98 9.36 6.25
CA ASP A 153 -1.99 8.31 6.41
C ASP A 153 -1.42 7.03 7.08
N TYR A 154 -0.17 6.66 6.78
CA TYR A 154 0.54 5.60 7.49
C TYR A 154 0.75 5.96 8.96
N CYS A 155 1.17 7.19 9.24
CA CYS A 155 1.31 7.69 10.61
C CYS A 155 -0.04 7.67 11.36
N ALA A 156 -1.12 8.10 10.71
CA ALA A 156 -2.47 8.10 11.28
C ALA A 156 -2.95 6.67 11.58
N THR A 157 -2.71 5.73 10.66
CA THR A 157 -3.04 4.32 10.85
C THR A 157 -2.27 3.71 12.02
N ILE A 158 -0.95 3.93 12.09
CA ILE A 158 -0.11 3.47 13.21
C ILE A 158 -0.64 4.04 14.53
N ARG A 159 -0.95 5.35 14.60
CA ARG A 159 -1.53 5.99 15.79
C ARG A 159 -2.84 5.33 16.21
N THR A 160 -3.71 5.02 15.24
CA THR A 160 -4.99 4.36 15.51
C THR A 160 -4.79 2.98 16.10
N TYR A 161 -3.90 2.16 15.54
CA TYR A 161 -3.60 0.83 16.07
C TYR A 161 -3.00 0.86 17.47
N LEU A 162 -2.20 1.88 17.78
CA LEU A 162 -1.54 2.03 19.08
C LEU A 162 -2.40 2.77 20.12
N SER A 163 -3.52 3.39 19.74
CA SER A 163 -4.30 4.28 20.60
C SER A 163 -4.81 3.67 21.91
N ALA A 164 -5.04 2.34 21.92
CA ALA A 164 -5.46 1.61 23.11
C ALA A 164 -4.29 1.09 23.98
N LEU A 165 -3.04 1.29 23.54
CA LEU A 165 -1.86 0.81 24.24
C LEU A 165 -1.24 1.93 25.09
N THR A 166 -1.37 1.82 26.40
CA THR A 166 -0.89 2.84 27.35
C THR A 166 0.61 2.77 27.66
N ASP A 167 1.26 1.71 27.22
CA ASP A 167 2.67 1.43 27.43
C ASP A 167 3.57 1.80 26.22
N ILE A 168 2.97 2.39 25.17
CA ILE A 168 3.67 2.81 23.95
C ILE A 168 3.65 4.33 23.79
N ASP A 169 4.83 4.91 23.64
CA ASP A 169 5.02 6.32 23.30
C ASP A 169 5.41 6.43 21.81
N LEU A 170 4.58 7.09 21.00
CA LEU A 170 4.90 7.38 19.60
C LEU A 170 5.60 8.73 19.50
N VAL A 171 6.86 8.75 19.08
CA VAL A 171 7.72 9.93 18.97
C VAL A 171 8.09 10.19 17.52
N GLU A 172 7.80 11.39 17.03
CA GLU A 172 8.20 11.80 15.67
C GLU A 172 9.67 12.22 15.66
N VAL A 173 10.41 11.68 14.68
CA VAL A 173 11.78 12.10 14.36
C VAL A 173 11.69 13.15 13.24
N PRO A 174 12.17 14.38 13.45
CA PRO A 174 12.13 15.40 12.40
C PRO A 174 12.97 15.03 11.19
N PHE A 175 12.83 15.81 10.13
CA PHE A 175 13.67 15.70 8.92
C PHE A 175 14.54 16.95 8.75
N ASP A 176 15.63 16.79 8.05
CA ASP A 176 16.51 17.88 7.65
C ASP A 176 15.87 18.68 6.49
N LEU A 177 15.68 19.98 6.68
CA LEU A 177 15.00 20.86 5.72
C LEU A 177 15.77 21.06 4.42
N ALA A 178 17.07 20.79 4.37
CA ALA A 178 17.85 20.93 3.14
C ALA A 178 17.80 19.65 2.29
N THR A 179 17.84 18.50 2.93
CA THR A 179 17.90 17.20 2.26
C THR A 179 16.54 16.52 2.11
N GLY A 180 15.59 16.78 3.01
CA GLY A 180 14.31 16.07 3.07
C GLY A 180 14.42 14.64 3.66
N ALA A 181 15.59 14.29 4.20
CA ALA A 181 15.81 13.00 4.85
C ALA A 181 15.62 13.10 6.36
N THR A 182 15.40 11.95 7.00
CA THR A 182 15.31 11.83 8.47
C THR A 182 16.53 12.43 9.16
N ASP A 183 16.34 13.27 10.18
CA ASP A 183 17.40 13.84 11.02
C ASP A 183 18.04 12.75 11.89
N LEU A 184 19.20 12.27 11.47
CA LEU A 184 19.95 11.23 12.18
C LEU A 184 20.38 11.67 13.58
N ALA A 185 20.71 12.96 13.79
CA ALA A 185 21.11 13.45 15.10
C ALA A 185 19.93 13.47 16.06
N ALA A 186 18.72 13.79 15.58
CA ALA A 186 17.51 13.68 16.36
C ALA A 186 17.19 12.22 16.71
N LEU A 187 17.36 11.29 15.77
CA LEU A 187 17.19 9.87 16.02
C LEU A 187 18.21 9.33 17.05
N GLU A 188 19.47 9.73 16.96
CA GLU A 188 20.51 9.34 17.92
C GLU A 188 20.18 9.75 19.35
N ARG A 189 19.54 10.93 19.55
CA ARG A 189 19.08 11.36 20.87
C ARG A 189 17.95 10.51 21.45
N LEU A 190 17.16 9.86 20.60
CA LEU A 190 16.07 8.94 21.00
C LEU A 190 16.56 7.49 21.18
N ALA A 191 17.77 7.18 20.71
CA ALA A 191 18.32 5.82 20.71
C ALA A 191 18.78 5.42 22.12
N GLY A 192 17.85 5.00 22.96
CA GLY A 192 18.10 4.51 24.33
C GLY A 192 17.39 3.19 24.61
N ASP A 193 17.51 2.72 25.86
CA ASP A 193 17.00 1.40 26.29
C ASP A 193 15.49 1.21 26.11
N ARG A 194 14.73 2.31 26.06
CA ARG A 194 13.29 2.26 25.82
C ARG A 194 12.90 2.21 24.35
N LEU A 195 13.84 2.47 23.41
CA LEU A 195 13.54 2.45 21.99
C LEU A 195 13.08 1.05 21.56
N LEU A 196 11.85 0.93 21.11
CA LEU A 196 11.24 -0.30 20.63
C LEU A 196 11.60 -0.54 19.16
N CYS A 197 11.30 0.44 18.33
CA CYS A 197 11.58 0.38 16.90
C CYS A 197 11.69 1.77 16.26
N THR A 198 12.31 1.80 15.08
CA THR A 198 12.24 2.92 14.14
C THR A 198 11.34 2.55 12.97
N VAL A 199 10.56 3.50 12.46
CA VAL A 199 9.72 3.33 11.26
C VAL A 199 10.09 4.40 10.25
N THR A 200 10.61 3.98 9.08
CA THR A 200 11.18 4.91 8.08
C THR A 200 10.71 4.55 6.68
N GLY A 201 10.28 5.55 5.90
CA GLY A 201 9.97 5.41 4.47
C GLY A 201 11.21 5.16 3.61
N TYR A 202 11.14 4.28 2.62
CA TYR A 202 12.27 4.01 1.71
C TYR A 202 11.77 3.62 0.32
N PRO A 203 11.68 4.59 -0.62
CA PRO A 203 11.82 6.05 -0.45
C PRO A 203 10.81 6.61 0.56
N ASN A 204 10.99 7.87 0.99
CA ASN A 204 10.08 8.52 1.91
C ASN A 204 8.94 9.28 1.19
N ALA A 205 8.04 9.93 1.94
CA ALA A 205 6.88 10.66 1.41
C ALA A 205 7.22 11.88 0.53
N PHE A 206 8.48 12.30 0.52
CA PHE A 206 8.97 13.36 -0.38
C PHE A 206 9.66 12.79 -1.63
N GLY A 207 9.64 11.45 -1.80
CA GLY A 207 10.36 10.74 -2.84
C GLY A 207 11.84 10.55 -2.55
N VAL A 208 12.37 11.13 -1.47
CA VAL A 208 13.79 11.08 -1.10
C VAL A 208 14.20 9.66 -0.70
N ILE A 209 15.34 9.23 -1.19
CA ILE A 209 15.96 7.96 -0.81
C ILE A 209 16.68 8.16 0.52
N GLU A 210 16.08 7.64 1.59
CA GLU A 210 16.63 7.74 2.95
C GLU A 210 17.97 7.02 3.11
N PRO A 211 18.86 7.50 3.97
CA PRO A 211 20.11 6.80 4.33
C PRO A 211 19.82 5.62 5.26
N LEU A 212 18.96 4.67 4.80
CA LEU A 212 18.38 3.60 5.61
C LEU A 212 19.44 2.79 6.37
N GLY A 213 20.61 2.51 5.76
CA GLY A 213 21.69 1.80 6.45
C GLY A 213 22.19 2.52 7.71
N ARG A 214 22.27 3.85 7.68
CA ARG A 214 22.65 4.66 8.85
C ARG A 214 21.57 4.67 9.92
N ILE A 215 20.30 4.75 9.51
CA ILE A 215 19.15 4.66 10.43
C ILE A 215 19.16 3.30 11.14
N VAL A 216 19.38 2.21 10.38
CA VAL A 216 19.50 0.85 10.92
C VAL A 216 20.65 0.75 11.94
N GLU A 217 21.82 1.30 11.62
CA GLU A 217 22.97 1.30 12.54
C GLU A 217 22.64 1.98 13.87
N VAL A 218 21.98 3.16 13.83
CA VAL A 218 21.55 3.88 15.03
C VAL A 218 20.55 3.05 15.83
N THR A 219 19.57 2.46 15.15
CA THR A 219 18.54 1.62 15.76
C THR A 219 19.11 0.40 16.45
N HIS A 220 20.02 -0.31 15.77
CA HIS A 220 20.64 -1.53 16.30
C HIS A 220 21.60 -1.26 17.45
N ARG A 221 22.30 -0.11 17.48
CA ARG A 221 23.11 0.28 18.66
C ARG A 221 22.26 0.40 19.92
N ALA A 222 20.98 0.79 19.81
CA ALA A 222 20.03 0.79 20.91
C ALA A 222 19.39 -0.60 21.16
N GLY A 223 19.72 -1.62 20.37
CA GLY A 223 19.12 -2.95 20.42
C GLY A 223 17.64 -2.96 20.02
N ALA A 224 17.20 -1.99 19.25
CA ALA A 224 15.82 -1.81 18.77
C ALA A 224 15.59 -2.44 17.39
N ILE A 225 14.34 -2.54 16.96
CA ILE A 225 13.91 -3.12 15.68
C ILE A 225 13.85 -2.03 14.61
N SER A 226 14.46 -2.25 13.45
CA SER A 226 14.36 -1.36 12.31
C SER A 226 13.26 -1.82 11.35
N ILE A 227 12.26 -0.96 11.09
CA ILE A 227 11.13 -1.18 10.18
C ILE A 227 11.30 -0.25 8.99
N SER A 228 11.46 -0.82 7.79
CA SER A 228 11.47 -0.09 6.52
C SER A 228 10.09 -0.15 5.87
N VAL A 229 9.57 0.98 5.40
CA VAL A 229 8.27 1.10 4.74
C VAL A 229 8.48 1.55 3.29
N THR A 230 7.93 0.81 2.33
CA THR A 230 8.03 1.14 0.90
C THR A 230 6.62 1.28 0.31
N ALA A 231 6.15 2.51 0.05
CA ALA A 231 4.85 2.71 -0.60
C ALA A 231 4.95 2.57 -2.13
N GLU A 232 6.04 3.06 -2.74
CA GLU A 232 6.31 2.81 -4.16
C GLU A 232 7.14 1.54 -4.33
N ALA A 233 6.46 0.41 -4.51
CA ALA A 233 7.11 -0.91 -4.53
C ALA A 233 8.07 -1.12 -5.71
N LEU A 234 7.91 -0.41 -6.85
CA LEU A 234 8.86 -0.46 -7.96
C LEU A 234 10.26 -0.01 -7.58
N ALA A 235 10.40 0.81 -6.55
CA ALA A 235 11.70 1.22 -6.01
C ALA A 235 12.56 0.02 -5.61
N LEU A 236 11.96 -1.07 -5.12
CA LEU A 236 12.65 -2.30 -4.76
C LEU A 236 13.30 -3.01 -5.97
N GLY A 237 12.88 -2.70 -7.19
CA GLY A 237 13.52 -3.20 -8.41
C GLY A 237 14.90 -2.58 -8.70
N LEU A 238 15.21 -1.44 -8.11
CA LEU A 238 16.44 -0.68 -8.36
C LEU A 238 17.26 -0.42 -7.09
N LEU A 239 16.61 -0.04 -5.99
CA LEU A 239 17.28 0.29 -4.74
C LEU A 239 17.83 -0.96 -4.06
N LYS A 240 18.85 -0.77 -3.22
CA LYS A 240 19.38 -1.87 -2.41
C LYS A 240 18.28 -2.37 -1.46
N PRO A 241 18.01 -3.68 -1.41
CA PRO A 241 16.94 -4.23 -0.58
C PRO A 241 17.07 -3.83 0.89
N PRO A 242 15.97 -3.51 1.60
CA PRO A 242 16.00 -3.11 3.01
C PRO A 242 16.71 -4.13 3.92
N GLY A 243 16.49 -5.44 3.71
CA GLY A 243 17.15 -6.51 4.45
C GLY A 243 18.66 -6.54 4.24
N ALA A 244 19.14 -6.19 3.03
CA ALA A 244 20.58 -6.09 2.74
C ALA A 244 21.20 -4.81 3.34
N LEU A 245 20.39 -3.83 3.73
CA LEU A 245 20.77 -2.64 4.51
C LEU A 245 20.67 -2.88 6.02
N GLY A 246 20.20 -4.08 6.43
CA GLY A 246 20.11 -4.48 7.82
C GLY A 246 18.73 -4.34 8.46
N ALA A 247 17.70 -3.89 7.75
CA ALA A 247 16.35 -3.82 8.29
C ALA A 247 15.89 -5.18 8.82
N ASP A 248 15.14 -5.17 9.93
CA ASP A 248 14.61 -6.39 10.58
C ASP A 248 13.25 -6.77 10.02
N ILE A 249 12.45 -5.75 9.67
CA ILE A 249 11.13 -5.89 9.09
C ILE A 249 11.04 -4.91 7.91
N ALA A 250 10.51 -5.38 6.79
CA ALA A 250 10.17 -4.56 5.63
C ALA A 250 8.68 -4.72 5.32
N VAL A 251 7.99 -3.60 5.18
CA VAL A 251 6.57 -3.54 4.82
C VAL A 251 6.37 -2.57 3.67
N GLY A 252 5.24 -2.67 3.02
CA GLY A 252 4.92 -1.70 1.98
C GLY A 252 3.60 -1.98 1.28
N GLU A 253 3.36 -1.17 0.25
CA GLU A 253 2.20 -1.23 -0.63
C GLU A 253 2.60 -1.81 -1.99
N GLY A 254 1.97 -2.90 -2.38
CA GLY A 254 2.27 -3.60 -3.64
C GLY A 254 1.39 -3.16 -4.81
N GLN A 255 0.62 -2.09 -4.71
CA GLN A 255 -0.30 -1.61 -5.75
C GLN A 255 0.42 -1.43 -7.10
N SER A 256 1.65 -0.92 -7.11
CA SER A 256 2.47 -0.74 -8.32
C SER A 256 2.79 -2.05 -9.06
N PHE A 257 2.58 -3.20 -8.43
CA PHE A 257 2.78 -4.50 -9.06
C PHE A 257 1.52 -4.99 -9.79
N GLY A 258 1.07 -4.25 -10.79
CA GLY A 258 0.02 -4.69 -11.71
C GLY A 258 -1.41 -4.45 -11.27
N MET A 259 -1.65 -3.46 -10.40
CA MET A 259 -2.99 -3.00 -10.04
C MET A 259 -3.21 -1.54 -10.45
N ALA A 260 -4.43 -1.22 -10.87
CA ALA A 260 -4.83 0.16 -11.13
C ALA A 260 -5.06 0.92 -9.80
N VAL A 261 -5.10 2.26 -9.87
CA VAL A 261 -5.29 3.11 -8.67
C VAL A 261 -6.69 2.98 -8.08
N GLU A 262 -7.72 2.84 -8.90
CA GLU A 262 -9.13 2.52 -8.57
C GLU A 262 -9.67 3.21 -7.30
N PHE A 263 -9.59 4.54 -7.27
CA PHE A 263 -10.07 5.38 -6.15
C PHE A 263 -9.45 5.05 -4.77
N GLY A 264 -8.21 4.54 -4.77
CA GLY A 264 -7.46 4.23 -3.55
C GLY A 264 -7.62 2.81 -3.02
N GLY A 265 -8.03 1.87 -3.85
CA GLY A 265 -8.09 0.47 -3.44
C GLY A 265 -8.74 -0.46 -4.48
N PRO A 266 -8.64 -1.79 -4.27
CA PRO A 266 -8.01 -2.42 -3.11
C PRO A 266 -6.49 -2.26 -3.09
N GLY A 267 -5.91 -2.13 -1.87
CA GLY A 267 -4.47 -2.16 -1.66
C GLY A 267 -3.90 -3.58 -1.63
N LEU A 268 -2.58 -3.68 -1.58
CA LEU A 268 -1.85 -4.93 -1.38
C LEU A 268 -0.69 -4.72 -0.41
N GLY A 269 -0.97 -4.81 0.87
CA GLY A 269 0.10 -4.76 1.86
C GLY A 269 1.00 -5.99 1.79
N PHE A 270 2.29 -5.80 2.02
CA PHE A 270 3.22 -6.90 2.24
C PHE A 270 4.02 -6.68 3.53
N ILE A 271 4.45 -7.78 4.13
CA ILE A 271 5.37 -7.79 5.27
C ILE A 271 6.39 -8.91 5.08
N ALA A 272 7.66 -8.57 5.26
CA ALA A 272 8.75 -9.53 5.33
C ALA A 272 9.59 -9.29 6.58
N ALA A 273 10.22 -10.32 7.11
CA ALA A 273 11.00 -10.26 8.33
C ALA A 273 12.14 -11.29 8.35
N ARG A 274 13.03 -11.15 9.35
CA ARG A 274 14.04 -12.15 9.67
C ARG A 274 13.39 -13.48 10.07
N ALA A 275 13.95 -14.60 9.64
CA ALA A 275 13.41 -15.94 9.88
C ALA A 275 13.17 -16.26 11.36
N GLN A 276 14.05 -15.78 12.25
CA GLN A 276 13.90 -15.94 13.70
C GLN A 276 12.59 -15.37 14.27
N ASN A 277 12.00 -14.38 13.58
CA ASN A 277 10.80 -13.67 14.00
C ASN A 277 9.51 -14.23 13.36
N VAL A 278 9.57 -15.30 12.58
CA VAL A 278 8.41 -15.86 11.85
C VAL A 278 7.19 -16.13 12.72
N ARG A 279 7.39 -16.56 13.98
CA ARG A 279 6.30 -16.84 14.93
C ARG A 279 5.58 -15.57 15.42
N GLN A 280 6.18 -14.40 15.25
CA GLN A 280 5.61 -13.09 15.62
C GLN A 280 4.96 -12.38 14.42
N MET A 281 5.11 -12.93 13.22
CA MET A 281 4.60 -12.33 11.98
C MET A 281 3.06 -12.35 11.97
N PRO A 282 2.39 -11.24 11.58
CA PRO A 282 0.94 -11.21 11.38
C PRO A 282 0.53 -11.96 10.11
N GLY A 283 -0.76 -12.28 10.02
CA GLY A 283 -1.37 -12.85 8.81
C GLY A 283 -1.00 -14.31 8.55
N ARG A 284 -1.46 -14.80 7.42
CA ARG A 284 -1.29 -16.19 6.98
C ARG A 284 0.07 -16.44 6.37
N LEU A 285 0.50 -17.69 6.51
CA LEU A 285 1.72 -18.20 5.90
C LEU A 285 1.42 -19.49 5.17
N VAL A 286 1.93 -19.66 3.98
CA VAL A 286 1.92 -20.91 3.23
C VAL A 286 3.33 -21.51 3.25
N GLY A 287 3.39 -22.79 3.60
CA GLY A 287 4.62 -23.58 3.58
C GLY A 287 4.59 -24.64 2.48
N GLN A 288 5.76 -25.03 1.99
CA GLN A 288 5.93 -26.19 1.13
C GLN A 288 6.00 -27.47 1.97
N THR A 289 5.36 -28.52 1.50
CA THR A 289 5.39 -29.86 2.09
C THR A 289 5.50 -30.94 1.00
N HIS A 290 5.47 -32.19 1.41
CA HIS A 290 5.39 -33.34 0.48
C HIS A 290 4.24 -34.23 0.94
N ASP A 291 3.55 -34.83 -0.05
CA ASP A 291 2.54 -35.87 0.22
C ASP A 291 3.23 -37.22 0.56
N PRO A 292 2.45 -38.25 0.92
CA PRO A 292 3.00 -39.58 1.19
C PRO A 292 3.77 -40.21 0.04
N ASP A 293 3.47 -39.81 -1.21
CA ASP A 293 4.15 -40.28 -2.43
C ASP A 293 5.40 -39.45 -2.75
N GLY A 294 5.75 -38.47 -1.91
CA GLY A 294 6.90 -37.59 -2.11
C GLY A 294 6.67 -36.45 -3.11
N ARG A 295 5.41 -36.20 -3.55
CA ARG A 295 5.10 -35.08 -4.46
C ARG A 295 5.05 -33.78 -3.64
N ARG A 296 5.61 -32.74 -4.24
CA ARG A 296 5.56 -31.39 -3.65
C ARG A 296 4.13 -30.87 -3.54
N GLY A 297 3.76 -30.38 -2.37
CA GLY A 297 2.49 -29.73 -2.09
C GLY A 297 2.66 -28.47 -1.24
N PHE A 298 1.58 -27.72 -1.06
CA PHE A 298 1.56 -26.47 -0.29
C PHE A 298 0.39 -26.49 0.68
N CYS A 299 0.58 -25.90 1.86
CA CYS A 299 -0.47 -25.82 2.88
C CYS A 299 -0.31 -24.56 3.74
N LEU A 300 -1.40 -24.12 4.38
CA LEU A 300 -1.33 -23.10 5.42
C LEU A 300 -0.51 -23.65 6.59
N THR A 301 0.40 -22.82 7.10
CA THR A 301 1.28 -23.20 8.21
C THR A 301 1.20 -22.20 9.36
N LEU A 302 1.58 -22.64 10.55
CA LEU A 302 1.55 -21.83 11.78
C LEU A 302 0.16 -21.23 12.10
N ALA A 303 -0.92 -21.82 11.62
CA ALA A 303 -2.30 -21.35 11.81
C ALA A 303 -2.71 -21.22 13.30
N ALA A 304 -2.02 -21.91 14.22
CA ALA A 304 -2.24 -21.76 15.66
C ALA A 304 -2.03 -20.34 16.21
N ARG A 305 -1.47 -19.41 15.43
CA ARG A 305 -1.32 -17.98 15.79
C ARG A 305 -2.57 -17.15 15.48
N GLU A 306 -3.48 -17.66 14.64
CA GLU A 306 -4.60 -16.92 14.07
C GLU A 306 -5.79 -16.82 15.04
N GLN A 307 -6.68 -15.85 14.78
CA GLN A 307 -7.84 -15.51 15.60
C GLN A 307 -8.81 -16.70 15.83
N HIS A 308 -9.09 -17.49 14.81
CA HIS A 308 -10.02 -18.61 14.88
C HIS A 308 -9.55 -19.72 15.81
N ILE A 309 -8.26 -19.74 16.16
CA ILE A 309 -7.68 -20.67 17.14
C ILE A 309 -7.45 -19.99 18.49
N ARG A 310 -6.79 -18.82 18.51
CA ARG A 310 -6.33 -18.18 19.74
C ARG A 310 -7.24 -17.08 20.27
N ARG A 311 -8.23 -16.65 19.49
CA ARG A 311 -9.19 -15.59 19.85
C ARG A 311 -8.44 -14.31 20.29
N GLU A 312 -8.69 -13.82 21.53
CA GLU A 312 -8.04 -12.64 22.12
C GLU A 312 -6.51 -12.78 22.28
N ARG A 313 -6.00 -14.01 22.24
CA ARG A 313 -4.55 -14.29 22.31
C ARG A 313 -3.90 -14.46 20.94
N ALA A 314 -4.61 -14.15 19.87
CA ALA A 314 -4.04 -14.21 18.51
C ALA A 314 -2.85 -13.29 18.37
N THR A 315 -1.93 -13.65 17.49
CA THR A 315 -0.75 -12.83 17.18
C THR A 315 -1.15 -11.49 16.55
N SER A 316 -2.25 -11.46 15.79
CA SER A 316 -2.77 -10.29 15.11
C SER A 316 -4.27 -10.38 14.91
N ASN A 317 -4.93 -9.25 14.69
CA ASN A 317 -6.33 -9.15 14.28
C ASN A 317 -6.54 -9.34 12.77
N ILE A 318 -5.48 -9.51 12.00
CA ILE A 318 -5.57 -9.84 10.57
C ILE A 318 -6.25 -11.21 10.40
N CYS A 319 -7.41 -11.21 9.76
CA CYS A 319 -8.24 -12.42 9.57
C CYS A 319 -7.94 -13.10 8.22
N THR A 320 -7.71 -12.30 7.16
CA THR A 320 -7.52 -12.79 5.81
C THR A 320 -6.39 -12.01 5.12
N ASN A 321 -6.27 -12.16 3.81
CA ASN A 321 -5.32 -11.43 2.96
C ASN A 321 -6.01 -11.04 1.65
N HIS A 322 -5.41 -10.15 0.89
CA HIS A 322 -5.89 -9.75 -0.45
C HIS A 322 -5.35 -10.71 -1.52
N SER A 323 -5.88 -11.95 -1.53
CA SER A 323 -5.34 -13.04 -2.36
C SER A 323 -5.38 -12.74 -3.86
N LEU A 324 -6.46 -12.13 -4.37
CA LEU A 324 -6.58 -11.76 -5.78
C LEU A 324 -5.59 -10.65 -6.17
N CYS A 325 -5.34 -9.68 -5.29
CA CYS A 325 -4.31 -8.66 -5.48
C CYS A 325 -2.90 -9.27 -5.43
N ALA A 326 -2.66 -10.23 -4.52
CA ALA A 326 -1.41 -10.98 -4.46
C ALA A 326 -1.18 -11.80 -5.74
N LEU A 327 -2.24 -12.36 -6.34
CA LEU A 327 -2.16 -13.01 -7.65
C LEU A 327 -1.79 -12.01 -8.76
N ALA A 328 -2.40 -10.82 -8.77
CA ALA A 328 -2.06 -9.78 -9.74
C ALA A 328 -0.57 -9.42 -9.65
N ALA A 329 -0.08 -9.18 -8.44
CA ALA A 329 1.33 -8.88 -8.20
C ALA A 329 2.26 -10.04 -8.58
N THR A 330 1.89 -11.27 -8.27
CA THR A 330 2.65 -12.47 -8.65
C THR A 330 2.75 -12.62 -10.17
N ALA A 331 1.63 -12.47 -10.88
CA ALA A 331 1.58 -12.51 -12.34
C ALA A 331 2.40 -11.37 -12.96
N TYR A 332 2.29 -10.14 -12.43
CA TYR A 332 3.06 -8.99 -12.88
C TYR A 332 4.57 -9.20 -12.70
N LEU A 333 4.99 -9.59 -11.50
CA LEU A 333 6.41 -9.81 -11.18
C LEU A 333 7.01 -10.98 -11.97
N ALA A 334 6.23 -12.05 -12.20
CA ALA A 334 6.66 -13.17 -13.04
C ALA A 334 6.80 -12.75 -14.52
N LEU A 335 5.90 -11.91 -15.01
CA LEU A 335 5.95 -11.37 -16.39
C LEU A 335 7.14 -10.45 -16.60
N MET A 336 7.35 -9.52 -15.65
CA MET A 336 8.47 -8.57 -15.70
C MET A 336 9.82 -9.24 -15.50
N GLY A 337 9.88 -10.18 -14.58
CA GLY A 337 11.13 -10.78 -14.12
C GLY A 337 12.09 -9.76 -13.51
N ARG A 338 13.22 -10.24 -13.00
CA ARG A 338 14.23 -9.39 -12.38
C ARG A 338 14.75 -8.27 -13.30
N ARG A 339 14.96 -8.59 -14.56
CA ARG A 339 15.50 -7.65 -15.55
C ARG A 339 14.47 -6.57 -15.89
N GLY A 340 13.26 -6.96 -16.26
CA GLY A 340 12.21 -6.01 -16.64
C GLY A 340 11.83 -5.07 -15.50
N LEU A 341 11.73 -5.59 -14.27
CA LEU A 341 11.44 -4.76 -13.10
C LEU A 341 12.53 -3.70 -12.87
N ARG A 342 13.81 -4.08 -13.00
CA ARG A 342 14.93 -3.15 -12.86
C ARG A 342 14.95 -2.11 -13.99
N GLU A 343 14.72 -2.52 -15.22
CA GLU A 343 14.68 -1.62 -16.38
C GLU A 343 13.53 -0.62 -16.24
N LEU A 344 12.34 -1.06 -15.80
CA LEU A 344 11.20 -0.20 -15.54
C LEU A 344 11.47 0.80 -14.42
N ALA A 345 12.00 0.35 -13.29
CA ALA A 345 12.36 1.23 -12.17
C ALA A 345 13.40 2.28 -12.59
N ALA A 346 14.44 1.90 -13.34
CA ALA A 346 15.43 2.82 -13.87
C ALA A 346 14.82 3.83 -14.87
N HIS A 347 13.87 3.38 -15.69
CA HIS A 347 13.14 4.24 -16.62
C HIS A 347 12.31 5.30 -15.88
N ASN A 348 11.59 4.93 -14.80
CA ASN A 348 10.85 5.87 -13.97
C ASN A 348 11.77 6.93 -13.34
N VAL A 349 12.93 6.53 -12.82
CA VAL A 349 13.94 7.48 -12.31
C VAL A 349 14.39 8.44 -13.40
N ALA A 350 14.72 7.94 -14.61
CA ALA A 350 15.17 8.78 -15.70
C ALA A 350 14.10 9.81 -16.13
N LEU A 351 12.83 9.36 -16.23
CA LEU A 351 11.70 10.25 -16.55
C LEU A 351 11.48 11.31 -15.45
N ALA A 352 11.61 10.95 -14.18
CA ALA A 352 11.47 11.91 -13.08
C ALA A 352 12.57 12.98 -13.10
N HIS A 353 13.81 12.59 -13.41
CA HIS A 353 14.90 13.56 -13.60
C HIS A 353 14.71 14.42 -14.83
N ASP A 354 14.21 13.90 -15.96
CA ASP A 354 13.85 14.69 -17.15
C ASP A 354 12.75 15.71 -16.82
N ALA A 355 11.74 15.31 -16.04
CA ALA A 355 10.67 16.21 -15.60
C ALA A 355 11.18 17.32 -14.68
N LEU A 356 12.05 16.97 -13.71
CA LEU A 356 12.68 17.97 -12.84
C LEU A 356 13.52 18.96 -13.66
N ALA A 357 14.34 18.48 -14.61
CA ALA A 357 15.15 19.34 -15.46
C ALA A 357 14.28 20.31 -16.30
N ALA A 358 13.13 19.86 -16.79
CA ALA A 358 12.18 20.73 -17.51
C ALA A 358 11.61 21.83 -16.58
N LEU A 359 11.30 21.50 -15.33
CA LEU A 359 10.83 22.47 -14.32
C LEU A 359 11.93 23.45 -13.93
N GLU A 360 13.17 22.99 -13.73
CA GLU A 360 14.32 23.85 -13.44
C GLU A 360 14.63 24.82 -14.58
N GLY A 361 14.57 24.36 -15.84
CA GLY A 361 14.66 25.18 -17.04
C GLY A 361 13.57 26.26 -17.10
N ALA A 362 12.46 26.06 -16.41
CA ALA A 362 11.36 27.00 -16.25
C ALA A 362 11.49 27.92 -15.01
N GLY A 363 12.55 27.77 -14.22
CA GLY A 363 12.78 28.53 -12.98
C GLY A 363 12.16 27.94 -11.73
N ILE A 364 11.50 26.77 -11.82
CA ILE A 364 10.90 26.07 -10.68
C ILE A 364 11.98 25.15 -10.08
N ARG A 365 12.35 25.38 -8.82
CA ARG A 365 13.49 24.71 -8.17
C ARG A 365 13.08 23.52 -7.32
N PRO A 366 13.92 22.46 -7.24
CA PRO A 366 13.71 21.41 -6.26
C PRO A 366 13.77 21.96 -4.83
N ARG A 367 12.97 21.38 -3.94
CA ARG A 367 12.93 21.78 -2.52
C ARG A 367 14.05 21.12 -1.72
N PHE A 368 14.46 19.91 -2.08
CA PHE A 368 15.43 19.10 -1.37
C PHE A 368 16.63 18.76 -2.26
N SER A 369 17.79 18.56 -1.64
CA SER A 369 19.05 18.23 -2.32
C SER A 369 19.41 16.75 -2.32
N ALA A 370 18.72 15.91 -1.55
CA ALA A 370 18.99 14.49 -1.52
C ALA A 370 18.50 13.77 -2.80
N PRO A 371 19.07 12.60 -3.13
CA PRO A 371 18.61 11.80 -4.25
C PRO A 371 17.18 11.31 -4.03
N PHE A 372 16.41 11.19 -5.12
CA PHE A 372 15.03 10.75 -5.11
C PHE A 372 14.80 9.62 -6.13
N PHE A 373 13.70 8.89 -5.99
CA PHE A 373 13.33 7.82 -6.90
C PHE A 373 12.48 8.36 -8.08
N ASN A 374 11.16 8.34 -7.97
CA ASN A 374 10.23 8.80 -9.01
C ASN A 374 9.31 9.93 -8.56
N GLU A 375 9.47 10.38 -7.33
CA GLU A 375 8.81 11.56 -6.77
C GLU A 375 9.83 12.56 -6.28
N PHE A 376 9.49 13.84 -6.40
CA PHE A 376 10.32 14.94 -5.91
C PHE A 376 9.46 16.13 -5.53
N VAL A 377 9.95 16.97 -4.63
CA VAL A 377 9.25 18.19 -4.21
C VAL A 377 9.88 19.40 -4.91
N VAL A 378 9.02 20.23 -5.48
CA VAL A 378 9.42 21.54 -6.01
C VAL A 378 8.85 22.67 -5.17
N SER A 379 9.54 23.83 -5.20
CA SER A 379 9.10 25.05 -4.52
C SER A 379 8.31 25.94 -5.47
N ILE A 380 7.06 26.27 -5.09
CA ILE A 380 6.19 27.21 -5.80
C ILE A 380 5.49 28.13 -4.79
N ASP A 381 5.16 29.36 -5.18
CA ASP A 381 4.63 30.36 -4.25
C ASP A 381 3.28 29.98 -3.66
N ASN A 382 2.37 29.45 -4.49
CA ASN A 382 1.02 29.06 -4.07
C ASN A 382 0.61 27.71 -4.70
N PRO A 383 0.98 26.57 -4.08
CA PRO A 383 0.65 25.24 -4.60
C PRO A 383 -0.84 25.02 -4.85
N GLY A 384 -1.71 25.54 -3.98
CA GLY A 384 -3.15 25.40 -4.10
C GLY A 384 -3.72 26.08 -5.35
N ALA A 385 -3.36 27.34 -5.58
CA ALA A 385 -3.78 28.08 -6.76
C ALA A 385 -3.16 27.49 -8.05
N SER A 386 -1.89 27.09 -7.99
CA SER A 386 -1.20 26.46 -9.14
C SER A 386 -1.86 25.15 -9.54
N ARG A 387 -2.21 24.30 -8.59
CA ARG A 387 -2.95 23.06 -8.85
C ARG A 387 -4.31 23.32 -9.49
N ALA A 388 -5.10 24.24 -8.94
CA ALA A 388 -6.41 24.58 -9.48
C ALA A 388 -6.32 25.15 -10.91
N ALA A 389 -5.29 25.96 -11.21
CA ALA A 389 -5.04 26.46 -12.55
C ALA A 389 -4.60 25.36 -13.53
N ALA A 390 -3.76 24.44 -13.10
CA ALA A 390 -3.31 23.28 -13.86
C ALA A 390 -4.49 22.33 -14.18
N GLU A 391 -5.35 22.06 -13.21
CA GLU A 391 -6.51 21.20 -13.36
C GLU A 391 -7.46 21.72 -14.45
N ARG A 392 -7.72 23.03 -14.51
CA ARG A 392 -8.50 23.65 -15.60
C ARG A 392 -7.89 23.47 -16.98
N ARG A 393 -6.60 23.15 -17.05
CA ARG A 393 -5.85 22.85 -18.30
C ARG A 393 -5.69 21.34 -18.55
N GLY A 394 -6.40 20.50 -17.77
CA GLY A 394 -6.32 19.05 -17.88
C GLY A 394 -5.01 18.46 -17.35
N VAL A 395 -4.37 19.11 -16.34
CA VAL A 395 -3.15 18.63 -15.70
C VAL A 395 -3.35 18.52 -14.18
N LEU A 396 -3.18 17.34 -13.62
CA LEU A 396 -3.08 17.12 -12.18
C LEU A 396 -1.60 17.25 -11.79
N ALA A 397 -1.20 18.44 -11.33
CA ALA A 397 0.21 18.83 -11.24
C ALA A 397 0.96 18.23 -10.04
N GLY A 398 0.28 17.50 -9.14
CA GLY A 398 0.87 16.92 -7.94
C GLY A 398 0.10 17.25 -6.66
N LEU A 399 0.72 16.99 -5.51
CA LEU A 399 0.13 17.17 -4.18
C LEU A 399 0.76 18.34 -3.45
N ALA A 400 -0.08 19.25 -2.92
CA ALA A 400 0.38 20.32 -2.03
C ALA A 400 0.70 19.76 -0.65
N LEU A 401 1.89 20.05 -0.11
CA LEU A 401 2.35 19.47 1.15
C LEU A 401 1.88 20.22 2.40
N ALA A 402 1.46 21.47 2.27
CA ALA A 402 1.09 22.34 3.40
C ALA A 402 0.07 21.77 4.40
N PRO A 403 -0.94 20.98 3.99
CA PRO A 403 -1.90 20.41 4.94
C PRO A 403 -1.24 19.50 5.99
N ASP A 404 -0.26 18.70 5.58
CA ASP A 404 0.41 17.74 6.45
C ASP A 404 1.77 18.23 6.94
N TYR A 405 2.42 19.12 6.17
CA TYR A 405 3.75 19.69 6.42
C TYR A 405 3.70 21.21 6.36
N PRO A 406 3.22 21.90 7.45
CA PRO A 406 3.14 23.36 7.48
C PRO A 406 4.48 24.06 7.25
N GLU A 407 5.60 23.40 7.56
CA GLU A 407 6.97 23.83 7.29
C GLU A 407 7.34 23.84 5.79
N LEU A 408 6.54 23.17 4.94
CA LEU A 408 6.71 23.07 3.49
C LEU A 408 5.56 23.76 2.72
N ARG A 409 5.15 24.96 3.14
CA ARG A 409 3.98 25.68 2.57
C ARG A 409 4.03 25.88 1.06
N GLY A 410 5.22 26.08 0.50
CA GLY A 410 5.45 26.21 -0.93
C GLY A 410 5.79 24.88 -1.62
N GLY A 411 5.65 23.74 -0.93
CA GLY A 411 6.00 22.42 -1.47
C GLY A 411 4.89 21.84 -2.33
N LEU A 412 5.26 21.44 -3.56
CA LEU A 412 4.42 20.62 -4.43
C LEU A 412 5.16 19.31 -4.70
N LEU A 413 4.59 18.18 -4.28
CA LEU A 413 5.09 16.85 -4.59
C LEU A 413 4.64 16.46 -6.00
N VAL A 414 5.60 16.13 -6.86
CA VAL A 414 5.39 15.71 -8.25
C VAL A 414 5.82 14.27 -8.39
N SER A 415 4.93 13.41 -8.89
CA SER A 415 5.20 11.99 -9.17
C SER A 415 5.26 11.75 -10.67
N VAL A 416 6.21 10.92 -11.10
CA VAL A 416 6.43 10.58 -12.51
C VAL A 416 6.58 9.08 -12.65
N THR A 417 5.84 8.50 -13.60
CA THR A 417 5.92 7.08 -13.93
C THR A 417 6.09 6.90 -15.45
N GLU A 418 6.23 5.67 -15.93
CA GLU A 418 6.28 5.34 -17.36
C GLU A 418 5.00 5.77 -18.12
N MET A 419 3.94 6.13 -17.40
CA MET A 419 2.72 6.69 -18.00
C MET A 419 2.86 8.15 -18.41
N ASN A 420 3.94 8.82 -17.99
CA ASN A 420 4.26 10.18 -18.35
C ASN A 420 5.24 10.20 -19.53
N HIS A 421 5.00 11.09 -20.50
CA HIS A 421 5.85 11.32 -21.66
C HIS A 421 6.43 12.73 -21.65
N ARG A 422 7.49 12.99 -22.41
CA ARG A 422 8.15 14.33 -22.46
C ARG A 422 7.19 15.46 -22.78
N ILE A 423 6.19 15.23 -23.63
CA ILE A 423 5.15 16.25 -23.92
C ILE A 423 4.33 16.61 -22.67
N HIS A 424 4.14 15.68 -21.74
CA HIS A 424 3.46 15.93 -20.48
C HIS A 424 4.27 16.89 -19.59
N PHE A 425 5.61 16.83 -19.63
CA PHE A 425 6.47 17.75 -18.86
C PHE A 425 6.34 19.20 -19.36
N THR A 426 6.25 19.39 -20.68
CA THR A 426 5.95 20.71 -21.27
C THR A 426 4.60 21.22 -20.77
N ARG A 427 3.56 20.39 -20.80
CA ARG A 427 2.23 20.76 -20.30
C ARG A 427 2.23 21.07 -18.79
N LEU A 428 3.01 20.35 -17.99
CA LEU A 428 3.18 20.63 -16.55
C LEU A 428 3.81 22.01 -16.33
N VAL A 429 4.90 22.29 -17.04
CA VAL A 429 5.60 23.60 -16.97
C VAL A 429 4.66 24.74 -17.35
N GLU A 430 3.94 24.62 -18.49
CA GLU A 430 2.98 25.63 -18.95
C GLU A 430 1.85 25.85 -17.96
N ALA A 431 1.34 24.75 -17.36
CA ALA A 431 0.27 24.80 -16.39
C ALA A 431 0.68 25.48 -15.07
N LEU A 432 1.93 25.27 -14.62
CA LEU A 432 2.45 25.87 -13.40
C LEU A 432 2.93 27.34 -13.60
N ARG A 433 3.37 27.71 -14.80
CA ARG A 433 3.79 29.10 -15.15
C ARG A 433 2.61 30.02 -15.43
N GLY A 434 1.49 29.53 -15.89
CA GLY A 434 0.37 30.32 -16.39
C GLY A 434 -0.45 31.04 -15.32
N GLN A 435 0.18 31.49 -14.25
CA GLN A 435 -0.37 32.35 -13.19
C GLN A 435 0.01 33.83 -13.39
N GLY A 436 0.26 34.25 -14.65
CA GLY A 436 0.43 35.64 -15.01
C GLY A 436 -0.87 36.19 -15.58
#